data_93f0bbbb44695abaad6ededf3899d77c
#
_entry.id   93f0bbbb44695abaad6ededf3899d77c
#
_cell.length_a   1.000
_cell.length_b   1.000
_cell.length_c   1.000
_cell.angle_alpha   90.00
_cell.angle_beta   90.00
_cell.angle_gamma   90.00
#
_symmetry.space_group_name_H-M   'P 1'
#
loop_
_entity.id
_entity.type
_entity.pdbx_description
1 polymer ?
#
loop_
_entity_poly.entity_id
_entity_poly.type
_entity_poly.pdbx_seq_one_letter_code
_entity_poly.pdbx_strand_id
1 'polypeptide(L)'
;TVAMTLVIAEFSIPLLGILAVNEILKGEIDRKILQKYILRSFYIVGGICLFFILFSGSLFNFQAEIDQQYIKQGATDIVNALQSDRLMLLRRDAFRSLIFAALGALILYLYVQEKLKTTYMIAGLGLFILIDMWAVNKRYLNSDKFVSKREYKNPISKTKADEFILRDKDPNYRVLNLSVSPFQDATTSYYHKSLGGYHGAKLRRYQELFDLQILPELQNVVGALQQGSLVMADSALAKCNALNMLNTRYLIYNQNAMPLINRSALGNAWFVSNIKWVESADDEIAVLGEINPASEAVIDTKFG
;
A
#
# COMPACT_ATOMS: atom_id res chain seq x y z
N THR A 1 1.71 10.20 -6.26
CA THR A 1 2.97 9.55 -5.83
C THR A 1 3.89 9.36 -7.02
N VAL A 2 5.23 9.38 -6.80
CA VAL A 2 6.24 9.20 -7.86
C VAL A 2 5.98 7.93 -8.68
N ALA A 3 5.55 6.84 -8.05
CA ALA A 3 5.22 5.58 -8.71
C ALA A 3 4.10 5.71 -9.76
N MET A 4 3.12 6.59 -9.56
CA MET A 4 2.05 6.81 -10.54
C MET A 4 2.53 7.55 -11.79
N THR A 5 3.51 8.43 -11.67
CA THR A 5 4.09 9.15 -12.81
C THR A 5 4.96 8.23 -13.69
N LEU A 6 5.54 7.17 -13.10
CA LEU A 6 6.31 6.19 -13.85
C LEU A 6 5.47 5.40 -14.87
N VAL A 7 4.15 5.25 -14.66
CA VAL A 7 3.24 4.59 -15.60
C VAL A 7 3.30 5.23 -16.99
N ILE A 8 3.46 6.56 -17.05
CA ILE A 8 3.60 7.28 -18.34
C ILE A 8 4.88 6.84 -19.04
N ALA A 9 6.00 6.73 -18.33
CA ALA A 9 7.26 6.27 -18.89
C ALA A 9 7.19 4.79 -19.31
N GLU A 10 6.58 3.93 -18.49
CA GLU A 10 6.38 2.50 -18.75
C GLU A 10 5.55 2.23 -20.00
N PHE A 11 4.62 3.12 -20.35
CA PHE A 11 3.85 3.05 -21.58
C PHE A 11 4.59 3.71 -22.76
N SER A 12 5.14 4.90 -22.57
CA SER A 12 5.69 5.72 -23.66
C SER A 12 6.99 5.15 -24.22
N ILE A 13 7.87 4.59 -23.38
CA ILE A 13 9.16 4.04 -23.83
C ILE A 13 8.97 2.81 -24.74
N PRO A 14 8.17 1.79 -24.39
CA PRO A 14 7.88 0.68 -25.29
C PRO A 14 7.18 1.12 -26.57
N LEU A 15 6.23 2.06 -26.49
CA LEU A 15 5.53 2.60 -27.66
C LEU A 15 6.51 3.25 -28.64
N LEU A 16 7.43 4.08 -28.15
CA LEU A 16 8.48 4.69 -28.98
C LEU A 16 9.39 3.61 -29.60
N GLY A 17 9.70 2.56 -28.87
CA GLY A 17 10.45 1.41 -29.39
C GLY A 17 9.73 0.72 -30.55
N ILE A 18 8.44 0.46 -30.42
CA ILE A 18 7.62 -0.13 -31.49
C ILE A 18 7.54 0.79 -32.72
N LEU A 19 7.36 2.10 -32.52
CA LEU A 19 7.35 3.07 -33.59
C LEU A 19 8.71 3.12 -34.32
N ALA A 20 9.82 3.06 -33.60
CA ALA A 20 11.15 3.00 -34.19
C ALA A 20 11.35 1.73 -35.04
N VAL A 21 10.88 0.57 -34.56
CA VAL A 21 10.92 -0.68 -35.35
C VAL A 21 10.05 -0.54 -36.62
N ASN A 22 8.88 0.09 -36.50
CA ASN A 22 8.01 0.35 -37.66
C ASN A 22 8.70 1.24 -38.70
N GLU A 23 9.41 2.29 -38.31
CA GLU A 23 10.20 3.13 -39.22
C GLU A 23 11.33 2.34 -39.92
N ILE A 24 12.01 1.44 -39.20
CA ILE A 24 13.00 0.55 -39.80
C ILE A 24 12.37 -0.38 -40.85
N LEU A 25 11.15 -0.86 -40.59
CA LEU A 25 10.42 -1.75 -41.50
C LEU A 25 9.95 -1.04 -42.79
N LYS A 26 9.66 0.26 -42.76
CA LYS A 26 9.29 1.05 -43.96
C LYS A 26 10.41 1.09 -45.02
N GLY A 27 11.65 0.97 -44.60
CA GLY A 27 12.81 0.91 -45.49
C GLY A 27 13.18 2.28 -46.15
N GLU A 28 12.62 3.37 -45.67
CA GLU A 28 12.84 4.71 -46.22
C GLU A 28 14.19 5.32 -45.79
N ILE A 29 14.79 4.82 -44.74
CA ILE A 29 16.04 5.34 -44.19
C ILE A 29 17.23 4.55 -44.69
N ASP A 30 18.31 5.26 -45.07
CA ASP A 30 19.55 4.64 -45.55
C ASP A 30 20.11 3.66 -44.47
N ARG A 31 20.51 2.49 -44.94
CA ARG A 31 20.98 1.40 -44.06
C ARG A 31 22.22 1.72 -43.27
N LYS A 32 23.16 2.48 -43.83
CA LYS A 32 24.37 2.90 -43.09
C LYS A 32 24.00 3.86 -41.98
N ILE A 33 23.00 4.69 -42.18
CA ILE A 33 22.48 5.58 -41.14
C ILE A 33 21.80 4.79 -40.06
N LEU A 34 20.94 3.80 -40.41
CA LEU A 34 20.29 2.91 -39.40
C LEU A 34 21.30 2.11 -38.58
N GLN A 35 22.32 1.51 -39.22
CA GLN A 35 23.39 0.81 -38.47
C GLN A 35 24.08 1.72 -37.49
N LYS A 36 24.38 2.94 -37.86
CA LYS A 36 25.01 3.92 -36.98
C LYS A 36 24.12 4.29 -35.80
N TYR A 37 22.82 4.45 -36.02
CA TYR A 37 21.89 4.75 -34.93
C TYR A 37 21.67 3.55 -34.00
N ILE A 38 21.55 2.34 -34.51
CA ILE A 38 21.46 1.12 -33.68
C ILE A 38 22.67 1.00 -32.78
N LEU A 39 23.88 1.14 -33.32
CA LEU A 39 25.12 1.06 -32.54
C LEU A 39 25.23 2.19 -31.51
N ARG A 40 24.88 3.42 -31.89
CA ARG A 40 24.87 4.55 -30.94
C ARG A 40 23.89 4.32 -29.79
N SER A 41 22.68 3.89 -30.08
CA SER A 41 21.67 3.57 -29.06
C SER A 41 22.16 2.46 -28.13
N PHE A 42 22.77 1.42 -28.70
CA PHE A 42 23.37 0.35 -27.90
C PHE A 42 24.52 0.84 -27.00
N TYR A 43 25.42 1.70 -27.53
CA TYR A 43 26.51 2.24 -26.70
C TYR A 43 25.99 3.14 -25.57
N ILE A 44 24.92 3.90 -25.80
CA ILE A 44 24.31 4.74 -24.75
C ILE A 44 23.67 3.84 -23.68
N VAL A 45 22.77 2.93 -24.06
CA VAL A 45 22.05 2.07 -23.12
C VAL A 45 23.01 1.09 -22.44
N GLY A 46 23.89 0.46 -23.20
CA GLY A 46 24.91 -0.46 -22.68
C GLY A 46 25.92 0.25 -21.77
N GLY A 47 26.30 1.49 -22.11
CA GLY A 47 27.16 2.31 -21.28
C GLY A 47 26.50 2.64 -19.91
N ILE A 48 25.23 2.98 -19.89
CA ILE A 48 24.45 3.19 -18.66
C ILE A 48 24.40 1.90 -17.84
N CYS A 49 24.12 0.76 -18.46
CA CYS A 49 24.09 -0.53 -17.76
C CYS A 49 25.46 -0.86 -17.15
N LEU A 50 26.54 -0.70 -17.92
CA LEU A 50 27.92 -0.92 -17.45
C LEU A 50 28.28 0.03 -16.31
N PHE A 51 27.87 1.29 -16.40
CA PHE A 51 28.07 2.26 -15.33
C PHE A 51 27.42 1.80 -14.01
N PHE A 52 26.19 1.34 -14.03
CA PHE A 52 25.53 0.82 -12.83
C PHE A 52 26.13 -0.49 -12.34
N ILE A 53 26.60 -1.38 -13.23
CA ILE A 53 27.29 -2.61 -12.82
C ILE A 53 28.58 -2.30 -12.05
N LEU A 54 29.36 -1.33 -12.53
CA LEU A 54 30.68 -1.04 -11.99
C LEU A 54 30.63 -0.09 -10.77
N PHE A 55 29.81 0.95 -10.83
CA PHE A 55 29.86 2.07 -9.90
C PHE A 55 28.71 2.15 -8.89
N SER A 56 27.70 1.27 -8.98
CA SER A 56 26.53 1.33 -8.10
C SER A 56 26.87 1.31 -6.59
N GLY A 57 27.87 0.51 -6.19
CA GLY A 57 28.27 0.41 -4.79
C GLY A 57 28.94 1.67 -4.22
N SER A 58 29.48 2.53 -5.11
CA SER A 58 30.09 3.81 -4.70
C SER A 58 29.12 4.98 -4.77
N LEU A 59 28.04 4.84 -5.57
CA LEU A 59 27.07 5.92 -5.80
C LEU A 59 25.89 5.90 -4.84
N PHE A 60 25.50 4.72 -4.36
CA PHE A 60 24.32 4.53 -3.54
C PHE A 60 24.66 3.84 -2.23
N ASN A 61 24.07 4.30 -1.15
CA ASN A 61 24.21 3.69 0.18
C ASN A 61 23.27 2.51 0.41
N PHE A 62 22.27 2.28 -0.46
CA PHE A 62 21.25 1.23 -0.38
C PHE A 62 20.52 1.13 0.95
N GLN A 63 20.50 2.22 1.74
CA GLN A 63 19.82 2.27 3.02
C GLN A 63 18.39 2.79 2.84
N ALA A 64 17.42 2.08 3.39
CA ALA A 64 16.01 2.51 3.45
C ALA A 64 15.68 3.08 4.84
N GLU A 65 14.64 3.91 4.92
CA GLU A 65 14.19 4.50 6.20
C GLU A 65 13.85 3.42 7.24
N ILE A 66 13.26 2.31 6.81
CA ILE A 66 12.92 1.20 7.70
C ILE A 66 14.16 0.53 8.33
N ASP A 67 15.31 0.61 7.68
CA ASP A 67 16.55 0.01 8.19
C ASP A 67 17.00 0.68 9.49
N GLN A 68 16.61 1.94 9.72
CA GLN A 68 16.90 2.64 10.98
C GLN A 68 16.22 2.00 12.20
N GLN A 69 15.07 1.34 12.01
CA GLN A 69 14.39 0.63 13.08
C GLN A 69 15.20 -0.60 13.51
N TYR A 70 15.75 -1.34 12.53
CA TYR A 70 16.62 -2.50 12.81
C TYR A 70 17.93 -2.08 13.47
N ILE A 71 18.51 -0.95 13.04
CA ILE A 71 19.73 -0.40 13.68
C ILE A 71 19.47 -0.05 15.16
N LYS A 72 18.35 0.63 15.46
CA LYS A 72 17.95 0.96 16.82
C LYS A 72 17.72 -0.29 17.72
N GLN A 73 17.36 -1.42 17.11
CA GLN A 73 17.19 -2.71 17.78
C GLN A 73 18.50 -3.52 17.90
N GLY A 74 19.62 -2.97 17.45
CA GLY A 74 20.92 -3.64 17.48
C GLY A 74 21.16 -4.66 16.35
N ALA A 75 20.25 -4.76 15.37
CA ALA A 75 20.31 -5.74 14.28
C ALA A 75 21.10 -5.22 13.04
N THR A 76 22.30 -4.71 13.28
CA THR A 76 23.16 -4.13 12.21
C THR A 76 23.56 -5.13 11.13
N ASP A 77 23.76 -6.40 11.50
CA ASP A 77 24.11 -7.46 10.56
C ASP A 77 23.02 -7.71 9.52
N ILE A 78 21.76 -7.63 9.94
CA ILE A 78 20.60 -7.73 9.04
C ILE A 78 20.59 -6.57 8.04
N VAL A 79 20.88 -5.34 8.50
CA VAL A 79 20.92 -4.17 7.63
C VAL A 79 22.06 -4.29 6.60
N ASN A 80 23.23 -4.74 7.01
CA ASN A 80 24.37 -4.96 6.10
C ASN A 80 24.04 -6.02 5.04
N ALA A 81 23.39 -7.11 5.43
CA ALA A 81 22.91 -8.13 4.49
C ALA A 81 21.88 -7.56 3.49
N LEU A 82 20.90 -6.81 3.97
CA LEU A 82 19.89 -6.15 3.11
C LEU A 82 20.51 -5.16 2.12
N GLN A 83 21.49 -4.37 2.54
CA GLN A 83 22.20 -3.44 1.64
C GLN A 83 23.00 -4.20 0.57
N SER A 84 23.69 -5.28 0.96
CA SER A 84 24.39 -6.15 0.02
C SER A 84 23.45 -6.78 -1.01
N ASP A 85 22.30 -7.28 -0.56
CA ASP A 85 21.28 -7.87 -1.45
C ASP A 85 20.71 -6.84 -2.42
N ARG A 86 20.41 -5.63 -1.96
CA ARG A 86 19.92 -4.53 -2.82
C ARG A 86 20.94 -4.13 -3.88
N LEU A 87 22.22 -4.04 -3.51
CA LEU A 87 23.31 -3.79 -4.44
C LEU A 87 23.43 -4.92 -5.48
N MET A 88 23.39 -6.17 -5.03
CA MET A 88 23.47 -7.34 -5.91
C MET A 88 22.28 -7.39 -6.87
N LEU A 89 21.07 -7.09 -6.42
CA LEU A 89 19.87 -7.01 -7.27
C LEU A 89 20.04 -5.97 -8.37
N LEU A 90 20.49 -4.75 -8.04
CA LEU A 90 20.72 -3.72 -9.04
C LEU A 90 21.74 -4.14 -10.09
N ARG A 91 22.87 -4.70 -9.66
CA ARG A 91 23.92 -5.18 -10.58
C ARG A 91 23.43 -6.31 -11.48
N ARG A 92 22.69 -7.26 -10.92
CA ARG A 92 22.10 -8.38 -11.66
C ARG A 92 21.07 -7.90 -12.69
N ASP A 93 20.22 -6.93 -12.33
CA ASP A 93 19.23 -6.37 -13.24
C ASP A 93 19.88 -5.51 -14.34
N ALA A 94 20.91 -4.73 -14.01
CA ALA A 94 21.69 -3.98 -15.01
C ALA A 94 22.43 -4.93 -15.99
N PHE A 95 22.99 -6.03 -15.50
CA PHE A 95 23.64 -7.05 -16.34
C PHE A 95 22.63 -7.74 -17.27
N ARG A 96 21.46 -8.11 -16.74
CA ARG A 96 20.36 -8.67 -17.53
C ARG A 96 19.93 -7.71 -18.63
N SER A 97 19.70 -6.43 -18.29
CA SER A 97 19.31 -5.39 -19.24
C SER A 97 20.37 -5.19 -20.34
N LEU A 98 21.65 -5.25 -19.99
CA LEU A 98 22.75 -5.19 -20.95
C LEU A 98 22.69 -6.35 -21.97
N ILE A 99 22.43 -7.58 -21.50
CA ILE A 99 22.31 -8.74 -22.38
C ILE A 99 21.14 -8.58 -23.35
N PHE A 100 19.95 -8.22 -22.85
CA PHE A 100 18.77 -8.05 -23.72
C PHE A 100 18.92 -6.88 -24.68
N ALA A 101 19.54 -5.77 -24.26
CA ALA A 101 19.87 -4.65 -25.14
C ALA A 101 20.85 -5.06 -26.26
N ALA A 102 21.88 -5.85 -25.91
CA ALA A 102 22.85 -6.37 -26.90
C ALA A 102 22.18 -7.33 -27.90
N LEU A 103 21.34 -8.25 -27.43
CA LEU A 103 20.61 -9.19 -28.29
C LEU A 103 19.60 -8.47 -29.20
N GLY A 104 18.87 -7.50 -28.67
CA GLY A 104 17.95 -6.67 -29.44
C GLY A 104 18.67 -5.85 -30.52
N ALA A 105 19.78 -5.19 -30.15
CA ALA A 105 20.61 -4.45 -31.09
C ALA A 105 21.21 -5.36 -32.19
N LEU A 106 21.65 -6.57 -31.81
CA LEU A 106 22.18 -7.56 -32.76
C LEU A 106 21.13 -8.00 -33.77
N ILE A 107 19.91 -8.33 -33.34
CA ILE A 107 18.79 -8.69 -34.24
C ILE A 107 18.50 -7.56 -35.22
N LEU A 108 18.36 -6.32 -34.74
CA LEU A 108 18.09 -5.16 -35.60
C LEU A 108 19.26 -4.91 -36.57
N TYR A 109 20.50 -5.04 -36.10
CA TYR A 109 21.69 -4.88 -36.94
C TYR A 109 21.76 -5.91 -38.04
N LEU A 110 21.52 -7.21 -37.74
CA LEU A 110 21.48 -8.28 -38.75
C LEU A 110 20.33 -8.09 -39.76
N TYR A 111 19.19 -7.57 -39.31
CA TYR A 111 18.09 -7.24 -40.21
C TYR A 111 18.46 -6.13 -41.20
N VAL A 112 19.06 -5.05 -40.71
CA VAL A 112 19.49 -3.92 -41.57
C VAL A 112 20.59 -4.36 -42.54
N GLN A 113 21.38 -5.40 -42.22
CA GLN A 113 22.35 -6.03 -43.15
C GLN A 113 21.72 -7.04 -44.10
N GLU A 114 20.38 -7.18 -44.15
CA GLU A 114 19.65 -8.18 -44.96
C GLU A 114 20.00 -9.65 -44.65
N LYS A 115 20.67 -9.91 -43.54
CA LYS A 115 21.01 -11.29 -43.11
C LYS A 115 19.84 -11.97 -42.39
N LEU A 116 18.81 -11.23 -42.03
CA LEU A 116 17.66 -11.73 -41.29
C LEU A 116 16.37 -11.27 -41.96
N LYS A 117 15.43 -12.20 -42.18
CA LYS A 117 14.11 -11.85 -42.74
C LYS A 117 13.24 -11.14 -41.67
N THR A 118 12.34 -10.26 -42.10
CA THR A 118 11.42 -9.50 -41.23
C THR A 118 10.68 -10.37 -40.24
N THR A 119 10.18 -11.56 -40.68
CA THR A 119 9.46 -12.48 -39.79
C THR A 119 10.32 -12.96 -38.63
N TYR A 120 11.58 -13.33 -38.89
CA TYR A 120 12.49 -13.80 -37.84
C TYR A 120 12.96 -12.66 -36.93
N MET A 121 13.10 -11.44 -37.46
CA MET A 121 13.43 -10.27 -36.66
C MET A 121 12.29 -9.97 -35.67
N ILE A 122 11.03 -9.89 -36.12
CA ILE A 122 9.87 -9.64 -35.26
C ILE A 122 9.71 -10.77 -34.24
N ALA A 123 9.78 -12.03 -34.68
CA ALA A 123 9.68 -13.19 -33.79
C ALA A 123 10.79 -13.20 -32.73
N GLY A 124 12.03 -12.88 -33.09
CA GLY A 124 13.17 -12.83 -32.17
C GLY A 124 13.03 -11.71 -31.13
N LEU A 125 12.65 -10.50 -31.55
CA LEU A 125 12.38 -9.40 -30.63
C LEU A 125 11.22 -9.76 -29.68
N GLY A 126 10.11 -10.28 -30.21
CA GLY A 126 8.97 -10.73 -29.41
C GLY A 126 9.34 -11.82 -28.41
N LEU A 127 10.15 -12.79 -28.82
CA LEU A 127 10.64 -13.86 -27.92
C LEU A 127 11.50 -13.28 -26.79
N PHE A 128 12.41 -12.36 -27.08
CA PHE A 128 13.24 -11.74 -26.04
C PHE A 128 12.42 -10.94 -25.04
N ILE A 129 11.44 -10.16 -25.53
CA ILE A 129 10.49 -9.45 -24.66
C ILE A 129 9.74 -10.44 -23.76
N LEU A 130 9.21 -11.51 -24.33
CA LEU A 130 8.49 -12.53 -23.57
C LEU A 130 9.36 -13.19 -22.49
N ILE A 131 10.59 -13.56 -22.83
CA ILE A 131 11.52 -14.18 -21.87
C ILE A 131 11.87 -13.20 -20.74
N ASP A 132 12.18 -11.94 -21.08
CA ASP A 132 12.51 -10.92 -20.08
C ASP A 132 11.34 -10.64 -19.15
N MET A 133 10.15 -10.36 -19.70
CA MET A 133 8.94 -10.11 -18.93
C MET A 133 8.53 -11.32 -18.08
N TRP A 134 8.63 -12.54 -18.64
CA TRP A 134 8.35 -13.75 -17.88
C TRP A 134 9.26 -13.91 -16.66
N ALA A 135 10.56 -13.69 -16.85
CA ALA A 135 11.55 -13.79 -15.79
C ALA A 135 11.30 -12.77 -14.66
N VAL A 136 10.91 -11.55 -15.02
CA VAL A 136 10.55 -10.50 -14.05
C VAL A 136 9.24 -10.85 -13.35
N ASN A 137 8.19 -11.16 -14.11
CA ASN A 137 6.86 -11.43 -13.56
C ASN A 137 6.89 -12.60 -12.58
N LYS A 138 7.69 -13.64 -12.86
CA LYS A 138 7.81 -14.80 -11.97
C LYS A 138 8.42 -14.48 -10.60
N ARG A 139 9.13 -13.35 -10.44
CA ARG A 139 9.60 -12.88 -9.12
C ARG A 139 8.44 -12.47 -8.23
N TYR A 140 7.38 -11.86 -8.83
CA TYR A 140 6.24 -11.30 -8.12
C TYR A 140 5.05 -12.27 -8.09
N LEU A 141 4.84 -13.00 -9.18
CA LEU A 141 3.74 -13.96 -9.34
C LEU A 141 4.34 -15.36 -9.56
N ASN A 142 4.75 -15.99 -8.47
CA ASN A 142 5.27 -17.36 -8.44
C ASN A 142 4.23 -18.31 -7.80
N SER A 143 4.57 -19.59 -7.72
CA SER A 143 3.68 -20.63 -7.18
C SER A 143 3.23 -20.37 -5.75
N ASP A 144 4.05 -19.66 -4.94
CA ASP A 144 3.76 -19.36 -3.54
C ASP A 144 2.65 -18.31 -3.37
N LYS A 145 2.30 -17.61 -4.46
CA LYS A 145 1.21 -16.62 -4.48
C LYS A 145 -0.14 -17.22 -4.86
N PHE A 146 -0.16 -18.47 -5.32
CA PHE A 146 -1.40 -19.17 -5.64
C PHE A 146 -1.90 -19.92 -4.40
N VAL A 147 -3.10 -19.59 -4.00
CA VAL A 147 -3.78 -20.26 -2.88
C VAL A 147 -4.78 -21.29 -3.38
N SER A 148 -5.14 -22.24 -2.53
CA SER A 148 -6.14 -23.23 -2.84
C SER A 148 -7.52 -22.58 -3.07
N LYS A 149 -8.41 -23.24 -3.83
CA LYS A 149 -9.79 -22.76 -4.05
C LYS A 149 -10.55 -22.55 -2.73
N ARG A 150 -10.21 -23.31 -1.69
CA ARG A 150 -10.83 -23.21 -0.36
C ARG A 150 -10.37 -21.92 0.34
N GLU A 151 -9.08 -21.61 0.30
CA GLU A 151 -8.52 -20.38 0.85
C GLU A 151 -9.00 -19.14 0.08
N TYR A 152 -9.08 -19.24 -1.26
CA TYR A 152 -9.63 -18.17 -2.08
C TYR A 152 -11.09 -17.83 -1.74
N LYS A 153 -11.91 -18.85 -1.42
CA LYS A 153 -13.32 -18.65 -1.01
C LYS A 153 -13.46 -18.08 0.41
N ASN A 154 -12.49 -18.36 1.27
CA ASN A 154 -12.46 -17.90 2.66
C ASN A 154 -11.11 -17.24 2.97
N PRO A 155 -10.84 -16.04 2.39
CA PRO A 155 -9.53 -15.40 2.46
C PRO A 155 -9.19 -14.92 3.87
N ILE A 156 -10.20 -14.70 4.72
CA ILE A 156 -10.03 -14.22 6.09
C ILE A 156 -10.70 -15.21 7.03
N SER A 157 -9.91 -15.82 7.89
CA SER A 157 -10.42 -16.72 8.95
C SER A 157 -11.02 -15.90 10.07
N LYS A 158 -12.14 -16.40 10.62
CA LYS A 158 -12.75 -15.80 11.81
C LYS A 158 -11.83 -15.98 13.01
N THR A 159 -11.62 -14.90 13.75
CA THR A 159 -10.95 -14.93 15.05
C THR A 159 -11.93 -15.31 16.16
N LYS A 160 -11.44 -15.60 17.37
CA LYS A 160 -12.32 -15.82 18.52
C LYS A 160 -13.16 -14.59 18.86
N ALA A 161 -12.59 -13.40 18.68
CA ALA A 161 -13.32 -12.15 18.85
C ALA A 161 -14.45 -12.02 17.83
N ASP A 162 -14.20 -12.34 16.54
CA ASP A 162 -15.23 -12.30 15.50
C ASP A 162 -16.34 -13.31 15.79
N GLU A 163 -16.01 -14.52 16.20
CA GLU A 163 -17.01 -15.55 16.55
C GLU A 163 -17.90 -15.12 17.71
N PHE A 164 -17.34 -14.39 18.68
CA PHE A 164 -18.13 -13.84 19.78
C PHE A 164 -19.07 -12.74 19.30
N ILE A 165 -18.56 -11.77 18.54
CA ILE A 165 -19.33 -10.62 18.05
C ILE A 165 -20.46 -11.06 17.10
N LEU A 166 -20.19 -12.02 16.23
CA LEU A 166 -21.19 -12.54 15.27
C LEU A 166 -22.36 -13.30 15.90
N ARG A 167 -22.34 -13.56 17.20
CA ARG A 167 -23.51 -14.08 17.94
C ARG A 167 -24.54 -13.01 18.23
N ASP A 168 -24.13 -11.73 18.23
CA ASP A 168 -25.04 -10.60 18.35
C ASP A 168 -25.85 -10.47 17.04
N LYS A 169 -27.17 -10.56 17.16
CA LYS A 169 -28.09 -10.50 16.02
C LYS A 169 -28.51 -9.07 15.66
N ASP A 170 -28.17 -8.08 16.50
CA ASP A 170 -28.43 -6.69 16.21
C ASP A 170 -27.49 -6.23 15.07
N PRO A 171 -28.02 -5.78 13.91
CA PRO A 171 -27.17 -5.32 12.80
C PRO A 171 -26.65 -3.89 13.02
N ASN A 172 -27.02 -3.22 14.11
CA ASN A 172 -26.87 -1.78 14.30
C ASN A 172 -25.77 -1.43 15.31
N TYR A 173 -24.59 -2.05 15.16
CA TYR A 173 -23.41 -1.68 15.93
C TYR A 173 -22.20 -1.54 15.03
N ARG A 174 -21.16 -0.90 15.56
CA ARG A 174 -19.83 -0.84 14.93
C ARG A 174 -18.77 -1.48 15.80
N VAL A 175 -17.67 -1.88 15.15
CA VAL A 175 -16.54 -2.53 15.78
C VAL A 175 -15.29 -1.72 15.53
N LEU A 176 -14.51 -1.48 16.58
CA LEU A 176 -13.15 -0.96 16.48
C LEU A 176 -12.16 -2.09 16.78
N ASN A 177 -11.20 -2.31 15.89
CA ASN A 177 -10.18 -3.32 16.08
C ASN A 177 -8.81 -2.64 16.29
N LEU A 178 -8.26 -2.78 17.49
CA LEU A 178 -6.94 -2.26 17.87
C LEU A 178 -5.81 -3.26 17.63
N SER A 179 -6.13 -4.52 17.29
CA SER A 179 -5.11 -5.53 16.97
C SER A 179 -4.54 -5.38 15.57
N VAL A 180 -5.14 -4.50 14.75
CA VAL A 180 -4.70 -4.13 13.39
C VAL A 180 -4.66 -2.62 13.25
N SER A 181 -3.97 -2.12 12.21
CA SER A 181 -3.96 -0.68 11.93
C SER A 181 -5.36 -0.20 11.51
N PRO A 182 -5.96 0.80 12.18
CA PRO A 182 -7.33 1.23 11.90
C PRO A 182 -7.57 1.68 10.45
N PHE A 183 -6.56 2.26 9.77
CA PHE A 183 -6.71 2.82 8.42
C PHE A 183 -5.84 2.16 7.35
N GLN A 184 -5.05 1.15 7.72
CA GLN A 184 -4.19 0.43 6.76
C GLN A 184 -4.57 -1.05 6.63
N ASP A 185 -5.63 -1.46 7.33
CA ASP A 185 -6.18 -2.81 7.30
C ASP A 185 -7.67 -2.78 7.03
N ALA A 186 -8.18 -3.73 6.26
CA ALA A 186 -9.60 -3.85 5.91
C ALA A 186 -10.19 -5.19 6.38
N THR A 187 -9.44 -6.03 7.07
CA THR A 187 -9.87 -7.38 7.46
C THR A 187 -11.07 -7.36 8.39
N THR A 188 -11.14 -6.38 9.31
CA THR A 188 -12.29 -6.21 10.22
C THR A 188 -13.60 -5.96 9.46
N SER A 189 -13.53 -5.24 8.33
CA SER A 189 -14.71 -4.93 7.52
C SER A 189 -15.30 -6.14 6.80
N TYR A 190 -14.57 -7.26 6.77
CA TYR A 190 -15.07 -8.50 6.16
C TYR A 190 -16.23 -9.12 6.95
N TYR A 191 -16.19 -9.00 8.27
CA TYR A 191 -17.22 -9.55 9.15
C TYR A 191 -18.08 -8.51 9.86
N HIS A 192 -17.58 -7.28 10.03
CA HIS A 192 -18.20 -6.27 10.89
C HIS A 192 -18.29 -4.91 10.23
N LYS A 193 -19.19 -4.06 10.71
CA LYS A 193 -19.21 -2.63 10.41
C LYS A 193 -18.04 -1.97 11.15
N SER A 194 -16.87 -1.92 10.53
CA SER A 194 -15.66 -1.39 11.14
C SER A 194 -15.68 0.14 11.20
N LEU A 195 -15.13 0.70 12.27
CA LEU A 195 -14.77 2.13 12.32
C LEU A 195 -13.53 2.46 11.50
N GLY A 196 -12.68 1.46 11.28
CA GLY A 196 -11.49 1.56 10.42
C GLY A 196 -11.77 1.07 9.02
N GLY A 197 -10.68 0.92 8.27
CA GLY A 197 -10.67 0.38 6.91
C GLY A 197 -9.70 1.13 6.01
N TYR A 198 -9.13 0.42 5.05
CA TYR A 198 -8.29 1.03 4.04
C TYR A 198 -9.17 1.63 2.93
N HIS A 199 -9.19 2.95 2.82
CA HIS A 199 -10.00 3.65 1.83
C HIS A 199 -9.29 4.89 1.29
N GLY A 200 -9.10 4.97 -0.03
CA GLY A 200 -8.40 6.08 -0.69
C GLY A 200 -9.14 7.43 -0.65
N ALA A 201 -10.47 7.41 -0.43
CA ALA A 201 -11.32 8.60 -0.37
C ALA A 201 -11.91 8.81 1.04
N LYS A 202 -11.12 8.57 2.08
CA LYS A 202 -11.54 8.84 3.46
C LYS A 202 -11.81 10.32 3.67
N LEU A 203 -12.95 10.65 4.28
CA LEU A 203 -13.31 12.02 4.58
C LEU A 203 -12.32 12.64 5.56
N ARG A 204 -11.85 13.86 5.27
CA ARG A 204 -10.93 14.59 6.14
C ARG A 204 -11.53 14.82 7.53
N ARG A 205 -12.79 15.20 7.64
CA ARG A 205 -13.50 15.37 8.94
C ARG A 205 -13.46 14.08 9.78
N TYR A 206 -13.53 12.91 9.14
CA TYR A 206 -13.42 11.64 9.87
C TYR A 206 -12.00 11.38 10.37
N GLN A 207 -11.00 11.75 9.59
CA GLN A 207 -9.60 11.68 10.04
C GLN A 207 -9.36 12.62 11.24
N GLU A 208 -9.87 13.85 11.17
CA GLU A 208 -9.76 14.84 12.24
C GLU A 208 -10.46 14.36 13.51
N LEU A 209 -11.67 13.81 13.40
CA LEU A 209 -12.38 13.21 14.53
C LEU A 209 -11.56 12.05 15.17
N PHE A 210 -10.94 11.24 14.32
CA PHE A 210 -10.12 10.12 14.81
C PHE A 210 -8.87 10.63 15.54
N ASP A 211 -8.16 11.57 14.96
CA ASP A 211 -6.89 12.07 15.50
C ASP A 211 -7.10 12.93 16.75
N LEU A 212 -8.13 13.77 16.78
CA LEU A 212 -8.34 14.76 17.83
C LEU A 212 -9.22 14.28 18.98
N GLN A 213 -10.11 13.29 18.74
CA GLN A 213 -11.03 12.80 19.76
C GLN A 213 -10.83 11.31 20.07
N ILE A 214 -10.86 10.44 19.05
CA ILE A 214 -10.84 8.99 19.28
C ILE A 214 -9.47 8.52 19.80
N LEU A 215 -8.36 8.96 19.21
CA LEU A 215 -7.03 8.56 19.66
C LEU A 215 -6.72 8.94 21.12
N PRO A 216 -6.99 10.20 21.58
CA PRO A 216 -6.84 10.56 22.98
C PRO A 216 -7.72 9.74 23.94
N GLU A 217 -8.96 9.46 23.58
CA GLU A 217 -9.86 8.61 24.37
C GLU A 217 -9.30 7.19 24.51
N LEU A 218 -8.76 6.63 23.43
CA LEU A 218 -8.20 5.27 23.41
C LEU A 218 -6.93 5.13 24.23
N GLN A 219 -6.17 6.19 24.49
CA GLN A 219 -4.95 6.12 25.29
C GLN A 219 -5.24 5.57 26.70
N ASN A 220 -6.35 5.96 27.32
CA ASN A 220 -6.76 5.46 28.64
C ASN A 220 -7.14 3.98 28.57
N VAL A 221 -7.84 3.55 27.53
CA VAL A 221 -8.23 2.15 27.32
C VAL A 221 -6.99 1.28 27.12
N VAL A 222 -6.08 1.72 26.24
CA VAL A 222 -4.82 1.01 25.94
C VAL A 222 -3.93 0.96 27.19
N GLY A 223 -3.83 2.05 27.95
CA GLY A 223 -3.07 2.09 29.21
C GLY A 223 -3.59 1.06 30.24
N ALA A 224 -4.91 0.96 30.38
CA ALA A 224 -5.53 -0.04 31.24
C ALA A 224 -5.29 -1.48 30.77
N LEU A 225 -5.35 -1.72 29.44
CA LEU A 225 -5.03 -3.03 28.85
C LEU A 225 -3.57 -3.43 29.05
N GLN A 226 -2.64 -2.48 28.93
CA GLN A 226 -1.21 -2.71 29.18
C GLN A 226 -0.92 -3.07 30.65
N GLN A 227 -1.70 -2.53 31.60
CA GLN A 227 -1.66 -2.90 33.00
C GLN A 227 -2.35 -4.24 33.30
N GLY A 228 -2.94 -4.90 32.33
CA GLY A 228 -3.63 -6.18 32.49
C GLY A 228 -5.02 -6.07 33.13
N SER A 229 -5.58 -4.87 33.29
CA SER A 229 -6.86 -4.67 33.98
C SER A 229 -8.02 -4.48 32.99
N LEU A 230 -8.76 -5.56 32.74
CA LEU A 230 -9.94 -5.51 31.89
C LEU A 230 -11.05 -4.64 32.50
N VAL A 231 -11.20 -4.62 33.82
CA VAL A 231 -12.21 -3.81 34.51
C VAL A 231 -11.94 -2.31 34.32
N MET A 232 -10.67 -1.91 34.42
CA MET A 232 -10.28 -0.51 34.16
C MET A 232 -10.46 -0.15 32.68
N ALA A 233 -10.16 -1.09 31.76
CA ALA A 233 -10.34 -0.89 30.32
C ALA A 233 -11.82 -0.73 29.94
N ASP A 234 -12.71 -1.55 30.51
CA ASP A 234 -14.17 -1.40 30.33
C ASP A 234 -14.66 -0.05 30.85
N SER A 235 -14.21 0.36 32.04
CA SER A 235 -14.56 1.65 32.63
C SER A 235 -14.04 2.84 31.81
N ALA A 236 -12.85 2.72 31.24
CA ALA A 236 -12.28 3.73 30.34
C ALA A 236 -13.05 3.79 29.01
N LEU A 237 -13.39 2.64 28.43
CA LEU A 237 -14.14 2.54 27.18
C LEU A 237 -15.53 3.17 27.31
N ALA A 238 -16.23 3.00 28.43
CA ALA A 238 -17.52 3.60 28.67
C ALA A 238 -17.50 5.14 28.64
N LYS A 239 -16.33 5.74 28.91
CA LYS A 239 -16.11 7.21 28.90
C LYS A 239 -15.64 7.73 27.55
N CYS A 240 -15.46 6.88 26.54
CA CYS A 240 -15.05 7.29 25.20
C CYS A 240 -16.25 7.89 24.45
N ASN A 241 -16.46 9.20 24.56
CA ASN A 241 -17.62 9.90 24.04
C ASN A 241 -17.74 9.79 22.51
N ALA A 242 -16.63 9.95 21.78
CA ALA A 242 -16.62 9.82 20.34
C ALA A 242 -16.98 8.39 19.88
N LEU A 243 -16.48 7.36 20.57
CA LEU A 243 -16.86 5.98 20.31
C LEU A 243 -18.32 5.68 20.62
N ASN A 244 -18.85 6.28 21.70
CA ASN A 244 -20.26 6.15 22.08
C ASN A 244 -21.19 6.73 21.01
N MET A 245 -20.88 7.92 20.49
CA MET A 245 -21.61 8.56 19.38
C MET A 245 -21.54 7.74 18.09
N LEU A 246 -20.40 7.13 17.81
CA LEU A 246 -20.19 6.30 16.61
C LEU A 246 -20.83 4.91 16.75
N ASN A 247 -21.57 4.66 17.83
CA ASN A 247 -22.19 3.36 18.13
C ASN A 247 -21.20 2.20 18.13
N THR A 248 -20.01 2.43 18.70
CA THR A 248 -18.97 1.39 18.82
C THR A 248 -19.30 0.51 20.00
N ARG A 249 -19.92 -0.62 19.73
CA ARG A 249 -20.33 -1.58 20.76
C ARG A 249 -19.21 -2.54 21.16
N TYR A 250 -18.33 -2.90 20.21
CA TYR A 250 -17.27 -3.88 20.44
C TYR A 250 -15.90 -3.28 20.11
N LEU A 251 -14.94 -3.53 21.00
CA LEU A 251 -13.54 -3.18 20.81
C LEU A 251 -12.69 -4.45 20.88
N ILE A 252 -12.07 -4.82 19.74
CA ILE A 252 -11.16 -5.96 19.65
C ILE A 252 -9.76 -5.46 20.01
N TYR A 253 -9.22 -5.89 21.13
CA TYR A 253 -7.86 -5.60 21.58
C TYR A 253 -6.92 -6.78 21.36
N ASN A 254 -7.47 -7.99 21.24
CA ASN A 254 -6.75 -9.22 20.95
C ASN A 254 -7.66 -10.16 20.15
N GLN A 255 -7.20 -10.66 19.01
CA GLN A 255 -7.96 -11.55 18.13
C GLN A 255 -8.33 -12.89 18.79
N ASN A 256 -7.55 -13.34 19.77
CA ASN A 256 -7.74 -14.61 20.48
C ASN A 256 -8.47 -14.47 21.81
N ALA A 257 -8.88 -13.26 22.21
CA ALA A 257 -9.62 -12.96 23.42
C ALA A 257 -11.05 -12.51 23.11
N MET A 258 -11.91 -12.47 24.14
CA MET A 258 -13.21 -11.82 24.02
C MET A 258 -13.02 -10.31 23.87
N PRO A 259 -13.79 -9.64 22.98
CA PRO A 259 -13.73 -8.19 22.84
C PRO A 259 -14.27 -7.49 24.10
N LEU A 260 -13.83 -6.24 24.33
CA LEU A 260 -14.49 -5.37 25.29
C LEU A 260 -15.88 -4.97 24.75
N ILE A 261 -16.85 -4.87 25.65
CA ILE A 261 -18.24 -4.53 25.30
C ILE A 261 -18.55 -3.13 25.80
N ASN A 262 -18.69 -2.19 24.91
CA ASN A 262 -19.11 -0.83 25.24
C ASN A 262 -20.63 -0.76 25.42
N ARG A 263 -21.07 -0.73 26.67
CA ARG A 263 -22.50 -0.61 27.00
C ARG A 263 -23.02 0.84 26.93
N SER A 264 -22.12 1.81 26.76
CA SER A 264 -22.45 3.23 26.64
C SER A 264 -22.64 3.69 25.19
N ALA A 265 -22.53 2.77 24.21
CA ALA A 265 -22.79 3.07 22.80
C ALA A 265 -24.25 3.55 22.63
N LEU A 266 -24.43 4.72 21.97
CA LEU A 266 -25.70 5.46 21.94
C LEU A 266 -26.68 4.96 20.87
N GLY A 267 -26.30 3.96 20.09
CA GLY A 267 -27.14 3.46 19.00
C GLY A 267 -26.98 4.27 17.71
N ASN A 268 -27.91 4.08 16.78
CA ASN A 268 -27.90 4.77 15.47
C ASN A 268 -28.52 6.16 15.52
N ALA A 269 -29.39 6.42 16.49
CA ALA A 269 -30.05 7.72 16.70
C ALA A 269 -30.54 7.81 18.14
N TRP A 270 -30.45 8.99 18.71
CA TRP A 270 -30.99 9.33 20.04
C TRP A 270 -31.36 10.78 20.11
N PHE A 271 -32.17 11.16 21.10
CA PHE A 271 -32.56 12.54 21.34
C PHE A 271 -31.61 13.18 22.35
N VAL A 272 -31.27 14.45 22.12
CA VAL A 272 -30.50 15.28 23.05
C VAL A 272 -31.40 16.35 23.65
N SER A 273 -31.10 16.78 24.86
CA SER A 273 -31.87 17.82 25.56
C SER A 273 -31.27 19.23 25.37
N ASN A 274 -29.99 19.32 25.07
CA ASN A 274 -29.27 20.59 24.93
C ASN A 274 -28.48 20.65 23.64
N ILE A 275 -28.38 21.85 23.06
CA ILE A 275 -27.55 22.13 21.89
C ILE A 275 -26.57 23.24 22.25
N LYS A 276 -25.29 23.01 22.08
CA LYS A 276 -24.23 24.02 22.14
C LYS A 276 -23.98 24.54 20.72
N TRP A 277 -24.25 25.84 20.52
CA TRP A 277 -23.95 26.51 19.26
C TRP A 277 -22.54 27.03 19.26
N VAL A 278 -21.82 26.84 18.15
CA VAL A 278 -20.43 27.27 17.92
C VAL A 278 -20.32 28.01 16.60
N GLU A 279 -19.26 28.80 16.42
CA GLU A 279 -19.11 29.67 15.25
C GLU A 279 -18.29 29.07 14.10
N SER A 280 -17.55 27.99 14.38
CA SER A 280 -16.70 27.35 13.39
C SER A 280 -16.63 25.83 13.54
N ALA A 281 -16.18 25.14 12.48
CA ALA A 281 -15.94 23.71 12.50
C ALA A 281 -14.78 23.32 13.45
N ASP A 282 -13.84 24.22 13.67
CA ASP A 282 -12.72 24.00 14.60
C ASP A 282 -13.22 24.07 16.06
N ASP A 283 -14.16 24.97 16.36
CA ASP A 283 -14.82 25.02 17.66
C ASP A 283 -15.73 23.81 17.87
N GLU A 284 -16.42 23.35 16.79
CA GLU A 284 -17.27 22.16 16.84
C GLU A 284 -16.48 20.92 17.29
N ILE A 285 -15.32 20.69 16.71
CA ILE A 285 -14.49 19.54 17.06
C ILE A 285 -13.81 19.69 18.43
N ALA A 286 -13.45 20.90 18.83
CA ALA A 286 -12.86 21.15 20.15
C ALA A 286 -13.89 20.92 21.27
N VAL A 287 -15.09 21.48 21.15
CA VAL A 287 -16.16 21.35 22.15
C VAL A 287 -16.72 19.93 22.21
N LEU A 288 -16.62 19.15 21.11
CA LEU A 288 -17.12 17.78 21.05
C LEU A 288 -16.48 16.86 22.12
N GLY A 289 -15.24 17.10 22.49
CA GLY A 289 -14.56 16.35 23.56
C GLY A 289 -15.03 16.69 24.98
N GLU A 290 -15.75 17.81 25.15
CA GLU A 290 -16.16 18.35 26.47
C GLU A 290 -17.61 18.04 26.82
N ILE A 291 -18.46 17.70 25.83
CA ILE A 291 -19.87 17.45 26.03
C ILE A 291 -20.18 16.04 26.49
N ASN A 292 -21.35 15.86 27.09
CA ASN A 292 -21.95 14.54 27.26
C ASN A 292 -22.86 14.24 26.05
N PRO A 293 -22.41 13.41 25.09
CA PRO A 293 -23.14 13.19 23.84
C PRO A 293 -24.49 12.48 24.04
N ALA A 294 -24.74 11.87 25.20
CA ALA A 294 -26.05 11.27 25.51
C ALA A 294 -27.16 12.32 25.72
N SER A 295 -26.79 13.56 26.06
CA SER A 295 -27.72 14.63 26.37
C SER A 295 -27.48 15.94 25.65
N GLU A 296 -26.31 16.08 25.02
CA GLU A 296 -25.85 17.32 24.38
C GLU A 296 -25.39 17.08 22.94
N ALA A 297 -25.62 18.06 22.07
CA ALA A 297 -25.05 18.13 20.72
C ALA A 297 -24.31 19.45 20.52
N VAL A 298 -23.34 19.47 19.62
CA VAL A 298 -22.62 20.67 19.14
C VAL A 298 -23.00 20.91 17.69
N ILE A 299 -23.38 22.13 17.36
CA ILE A 299 -23.78 22.50 15.99
C ILE A 299 -23.17 23.86 15.64
N ASP A 300 -22.55 23.96 14.48
CA ASP A 300 -22.08 25.22 13.91
C ASP A 300 -23.29 26.10 13.52
N THR A 301 -23.27 27.36 13.95
CA THR A 301 -24.37 28.35 13.76
C THR A 301 -24.76 28.52 12.28
N LYS A 302 -23.88 28.19 11.32
CA LYS A 302 -24.23 28.23 9.89
C LYS A 302 -25.25 27.17 9.45
N PHE A 303 -25.55 26.19 10.31
CA PHE A 303 -26.55 25.14 10.06
C PHE A 303 -27.85 25.33 10.85
N GLY A 304 -27.97 26.43 11.63
CA GLY A 304 -29.13 26.77 12.45
C GLY A 304 -30.01 27.84 11.88
#